data_7882a47d7b7883a57fe572f4eff446e9
#
_entry.id   7882a47d7b7883a57fe572f4eff446e9
#
_cell.length_a   1.000
_cell.length_b   1.000
_cell.length_c   1.000
_cell.angle_alpha   90.00
_cell.angle_beta   90.00
_cell.angle_gamma   90.00
#
_symmetry.space_group_name_H-M   'P 1'
#
loop_
_entity.id
_entity.type
_entity.pdbx_description
1 polymer ?
#
loop_
_entity_poly.entity_id
_entity_poly.type
_entity_poly.pdbx_seq_one_letter_code
_entity_poly.pdbx_strand_id
1 'polypeptide(L)'
;TEFLIDEQVDKFRFLEEKCGLRFESLERYCDYHPELPGGKPGYRSCQALAMKSDALGRDIATLQEPHAGTVAFGRINWTAREAHSLVTQDKSAKTTFIKIMIRYYVDVRQRWKTTRDRRLTGGGALVARLMIALKERKVQIRLSTALQDYIVENGRVVGAVVSSDGLTQRIRAAKGVIVASGGFERNPQMRAKHLPQPTTTAWAAGVPSNTGEPIVAAMRIGVAMGNLDSAWWT
;
A
#
# COMPACT_ATOMS: atom_id res chain seq x y z
N THR A 1 17.04 13.97 -4.04
CA THR A 1 17.50 12.55 -3.90
C THR A 1 18.30 12.38 -2.61
N GLU A 2 19.24 13.28 -2.30
CA GLU A 2 20.08 13.28 -1.09
C GLU A 2 19.21 13.32 0.18
N PHE A 3 18.33 14.29 0.30
CA PHE A 3 17.36 14.39 1.40
C PHE A 3 16.57 13.07 1.63
N LEU A 4 16.15 12.40 0.56
CA LEU A 4 15.40 11.15 0.69
C LEU A 4 16.25 10.02 1.28
N ILE A 5 17.56 10.03 1.03
CA ILE A 5 18.49 9.03 1.56
C ILE A 5 18.77 9.32 3.04
N ASP A 6 19.02 10.56 3.37
CA ASP A 6 19.39 10.99 4.73
C ASP A 6 18.24 10.78 5.72
N GLU A 7 17.03 11.13 5.32
CA GLU A 7 15.82 10.99 6.16
C GLU A 7 15.28 9.54 6.28
N GLN A 8 15.81 8.60 5.52
CA GLN A 8 15.32 7.21 5.56
C GLN A 8 15.51 6.56 6.93
N VAL A 9 16.65 6.74 7.55
CA VAL A 9 16.98 6.13 8.84
C VAL A 9 16.03 6.64 9.92
N ASP A 10 15.81 7.95 9.98
CA ASP A 10 14.93 8.57 10.97
C ASP A 10 13.48 8.21 10.72
N LYS A 11 13.06 8.09 9.46
CA LYS A 11 11.74 7.59 9.09
C LYS A 11 11.51 6.15 9.57
N PHE A 12 12.44 5.23 9.33
CA PHE A 12 12.32 3.86 9.83
C PHE A 12 12.29 3.81 11.35
N ARG A 13 13.17 4.56 12.02
CA ARG A 13 13.19 4.68 13.49
C ARG A 13 11.83 5.20 14.02
N PHE A 14 11.29 6.25 13.40
CA PHE A 14 9.95 6.75 13.77
C PHE A 14 8.88 5.68 13.61
N LEU A 15 8.87 4.96 12.50
CA LEU A 15 7.88 3.90 12.24
C LEU A 15 8.00 2.75 13.26
N GLU A 16 9.21 2.38 13.65
CA GLU A 16 9.43 1.33 14.63
C GLU A 16 9.09 1.76 16.05
N GLU A 17 9.61 2.91 16.50
CA GLU A 17 9.48 3.37 17.87
C GLU A 17 8.11 3.99 18.16
N LYS A 18 7.59 4.76 17.21
CA LYS A 18 6.34 5.50 17.41
C LYS A 18 5.11 4.81 16.84
N CYS A 19 5.26 3.99 15.83
CA CYS A 19 4.12 3.32 15.17
C CYS A 19 4.09 1.80 15.39
N GLY A 20 5.08 1.25 16.12
CA GLY A 20 5.13 -0.18 16.45
C GLY A 20 5.35 -1.09 15.24
N LEU A 21 5.80 -0.53 14.10
CA LEU A 21 6.18 -1.33 12.95
C LEU A 21 7.45 -2.12 13.27
N ARG A 22 7.61 -3.24 12.56
CA ARG A 22 8.84 -4.01 12.57
C ARG A 22 9.11 -4.44 11.15
N PHE A 23 10.36 -4.35 10.73
CA PHE A 23 10.79 -4.67 9.38
C PHE A 23 11.82 -5.78 9.38
N GLU A 24 11.85 -6.53 8.30
CA GLU A 24 12.95 -7.45 7.98
C GLU A 24 13.49 -7.11 6.59
N SER A 25 14.81 -7.18 6.44
CA SER A 25 15.48 -7.04 5.16
C SER A 25 15.31 -8.32 4.33
N LEU A 26 15.12 -8.15 3.04
CA LEU A 26 14.94 -9.25 2.09
C LEU A 26 16.28 -9.68 1.51
N GLU A 27 16.77 -10.81 1.96
CA GLU A 27 18.09 -11.35 1.61
C GLU A 27 18.31 -11.53 0.10
N ARG A 28 17.29 -12.04 -0.60
CA ARG A 28 17.39 -12.44 -2.01
C ARG A 28 16.52 -11.60 -2.94
N TYR A 29 16.26 -10.37 -2.54
CA TYR A 29 15.51 -9.41 -3.36
C TYR A 29 16.49 -8.36 -3.88
N CYS A 30 16.94 -8.55 -5.13
CA CYS A 30 17.91 -7.66 -5.76
C CYS A 30 17.31 -6.30 -6.11
N ASP A 31 18.16 -5.30 -6.26
CA ASP A 31 17.80 -4.04 -6.89
C ASP A 31 17.35 -4.29 -8.35
N TYR A 32 16.61 -3.34 -8.94
CA TYR A 32 16.17 -3.44 -10.34
C TYR A 32 17.35 -3.49 -11.33
N HIS A 33 18.45 -2.86 -10.96
CA HIS A 33 19.70 -2.83 -11.71
C HIS A 33 20.87 -3.21 -10.80
N PRO A 34 20.96 -4.48 -10.37
CA PRO A 34 22.03 -4.91 -9.47
C PRO A 34 23.42 -4.90 -10.11
N GLU A 35 23.47 -4.85 -11.45
CA GLU A 35 24.68 -4.80 -12.26
C GLU A 35 25.31 -3.40 -12.29
N LEU A 36 24.57 -2.34 -11.94
CA LEU A 36 25.10 -0.98 -11.94
C LEU A 36 25.97 -0.70 -10.71
N PRO A 37 26.94 0.25 -10.79
CA PRO A 37 27.73 0.66 -9.65
C PRO A 37 26.87 1.04 -8.44
N GLY A 38 27.06 0.38 -7.30
CA GLY A 38 26.25 0.55 -6.09
C GLY A 38 25.00 -0.32 -6.03
N GLY A 39 24.67 -1.07 -7.09
CA GLY A 39 23.60 -2.07 -7.09
C GLY A 39 23.88 -3.19 -6.08
N LYS A 40 22.83 -3.77 -5.52
CA LYS A 40 22.93 -4.86 -4.52
C LYS A 40 22.11 -6.07 -4.96
N PRO A 41 22.63 -7.29 -4.78
CA PRO A 41 21.90 -8.52 -5.09
C PRO A 41 20.84 -8.87 -4.03
N GLY A 42 20.78 -8.13 -2.93
CA GLY A 42 19.82 -8.36 -1.86
C GLY A 42 19.99 -7.41 -0.69
N TYR A 43 19.22 -7.62 0.37
CA TYR A 43 19.25 -6.93 1.67
C TYR A 43 18.84 -5.45 1.66
N ARG A 44 18.61 -4.81 0.52
CA ARG A 44 18.22 -3.40 0.45
C ARG A 44 16.72 -3.20 0.60
N SER A 45 15.93 -4.08 0.01
CA SER A 45 14.48 -4.04 0.16
C SER A 45 14.05 -4.60 1.51
N CYS A 46 13.06 -3.96 2.13
CA CYS A 46 12.50 -4.38 3.41
C CYS A 46 11.00 -4.68 3.29
N GLN A 47 10.52 -5.60 4.12
CA GLN A 47 9.09 -5.84 4.28
C GLN A 47 8.69 -5.72 5.74
N ALA A 48 7.42 -5.36 5.99
CA ALA A 48 6.88 -5.41 7.34
C ALA A 48 6.79 -6.86 7.81
N LEU A 49 7.21 -7.12 9.06
CA LEU A 49 7.06 -8.44 9.68
C LEU A 49 5.60 -8.86 9.71
N ALA A 50 5.38 -10.13 9.43
CA ALA A 50 4.04 -10.72 9.50
C ALA A 50 3.40 -10.51 10.88
N MET A 51 2.08 -10.32 10.90
CA MET A 51 1.30 -10.17 12.14
C MET A 51 -0.01 -10.94 12.06
N LYS A 52 -0.66 -11.15 13.22
CA LYS A 52 -2.01 -11.69 13.26
C LYS A 52 -3.04 -10.57 13.14
N SER A 53 -4.08 -10.82 12.37
CA SER A 53 -5.17 -9.86 12.16
C SER A 53 -6.01 -9.60 13.42
N ASP A 54 -5.91 -10.46 14.44
CA ASP A 54 -6.62 -10.31 15.71
C ASP A 54 -6.35 -8.94 16.37
N ALA A 55 -5.16 -8.36 16.16
CA ALA A 55 -4.80 -7.05 16.68
C ALA A 55 -5.67 -5.90 16.11
N LEU A 56 -6.28 -6.09 14.95
CA LEU A 56 -7.22 -5.12 14.37
C LEU A 56 -8.65 -5.26 14.93
N GLY A 57 -8.98 -6.38 15.54
CA GLY A 57 -10.34 -6.65 16.01
C GLY A 57 -11.36 -6.55 14.87
N ARG A 58 -12.38 -5.71 15.01
CA ARG A 58 -13.42 -5.49 13.98
C ARG A 58 -12.89 -4.74 12.76
N ASP A 59 -11.83 -3.96 12.90
CA ASP A 59 -11.29 -3.13 11.81
C ASP A 59 -10.66 -3.96 10.70
N ILE A 60 -10.45 -5.27 10.91
CA ILE A 60 -10.03 -6.19 9.84
C ILE A 60 -10.97 -6.17 8.63
N ALA A 61 -12.25 -5.88 8.85
CA ALA A 61 -13.24 -5.81 7.78
C ALA A 61 -13.01 -4.60 6.85
N THR A 62 -12.33 -3.56 7.34
CA THR A 62 -12.01 -2.35 6.57
C THR A 62 -10.67 -2.43 5.84
N LEU A 63 -9.83 -3.41 6.19
CA LEU A 63 -8.58 -3.65 5.51
C LEU A 63 -8.84 -4.44 4.23
N GLN A 64 -8.43 -3.87 3.09
CA GLN A 64 -8.53 -4.54 1.80
C GLN A 64 -7.79 -5.87 1.81
N GLU A 65 -8.38 -6.88 1.19
CA GLU A 65 -7.70 -8.17 0.98
C GLU A 65 -6.60 -8.03 -0.08
N PRO A 66 -5.51 -8.79 0.03
CA PRO A 66 -4.47 -8.79 -0.98
C PRO A 66 -5.02 -9.31 -2.32
N HIS A 67 -4.44 -8.84 -3.42
CA HIS A 67 -4.79 -9.35 -4.74
C HIS A 67 -4.52 -10.87 -4.80
N ALA A 68 -5.45 -11.63 -5.38
CA ALA A 68 -5.39 -13.10 -5.39
C ALA A 68 -4.07 -13.65 -5.99
N GLY A 69 -3.50 -12.94 -6.97
CA GLY A 69 -2.20 -13.30 -7.58
C GLY A 69 -0.98 -13.08 -6.69
N THR A 70 -1.11 -12.35 -5.57
CA THR A 70 0.00 -12.07 -4.64
C THR A 70 0.00 -12.97 -3.41
N VAL A 71 -0.89 -13.94 -3.34
CA VAL A 71 -1.03 -14.88 -2.23
C VAL A 71 -1.10 -16.32 -2.75
N ALA A 72 -0.69 -17.27 -1.93
CA ALA A 72 -0.74 -18.68 -2.32
C ALA A 72 -2.21 -19.14 -2.46
N PHE A 73 -2.52 -19.79 -3.60
CA PHE A 73 -3.86 -20.29 -3.93
C PHE A 73 -4.98 -19.24 -3.81
N GLY A 74 -4.66 -17.98 -4.07
CA GLY A 74 -5.60 -16.87 -4.05
C GLY A 74 -6.10 -16.45 -2.65
N ARG A 75 -5.57 -17.02 -1.55
CA ARG A 75 -6.10 -16.77 -0.20
C ARG A 75 -5.12 -16.90 0.97
N ILE A 76 -3.99 -17.58 0.80
CA ILE A 76 -3.05 -17.86 1.89
C ILE A 76 -1.90 -16.87 1.84
N ASN A 77 -1.75 -16.07 2.87
CA ASN A 77 -0.69 -15.07 2.94
C ASN A 77 0.68 -15.74 3.17
N TRP A 78 1.65 -15.35 2.38
CA TRP A 78 3.04 -15.72 2.50
C TRP A 78 3.95 -14.49 2.62
N THR A 79 5.12 -14.66 3.19
CA THR A 79 6.17 -13.64 3.18
C THR A 79 6.93 -13.71 1.86
N ALA A 80 7.67 -12.65 1.52
CA ALA A 80 8.52 -12.66 0.33
C ALA A 80 9.54 -13.81 0.35
N ARG A 81 10.07 -14.16 1.53
CA ARG A 81 10.98 -15.31 1.70
C ARG A 81 10.29 -16.64 1.41
N GLU A 82 9.08 -16.84 1.93
CA GLU A 82 8.28 -18.05 1.67
C GLU A 82 7.91 -18.14 0.18
N ALA A 83 7.47 -17.04 -0.42
CA ALA A 83 7.17 -16.98 -1.85
C ALA A 83 8.41 -17.27 -2.71
N HIS A 84 9.55 -16.67 -2.39
CA HIS A 84 10.81 -16.92 -3.09
C HIS A 84 11.19 -18.41 -3.06
N SER A 85 11.17 -19.02 -1.87
CA SER A 85 11.48 -20.46 -1.73
C SER A 85 10.58 -21.35 -2.58
N LEU A 86 9.28 -21.05 -2.64
CA LEU A 86 8.32 -21.83 -3.43
C LEU A 86 8.48 -21.61 -4.94
N VAL A 87 8.75 -20.38 -5.37
CA VAL A 87 8.91 -20.03 -6.79
C VAL A 87 10.23 -20.58 -7.34
N THR A 88 11.31 -20.47 -6.59
CA THR A 88 12.63 -20.97 -7.00
C THR A 88 12.82 -22.46 -6.75
N GLN A 89 11.86 -23.10 -6.09
CA GLN A 89 11.91 -24.52 -5.72
C GLN A 89 13.22 -24.91 -5.00
N ASP A 90 13.70 -24.04 -4.11
CA ASP A 90 14.90 -24.30 -3.34
C ASP A 90 14.74 -25.51 -2.40
N LYS A 91 15.82 -25.92 -1.71
CA LYS A 91 15.81 -27.08 -0.81
C LYS A 91 14.75 -26.99 0.28
N SER A 92 14.30 -25.80 0.64
CA SER A 92 13.28 -25.58 1.68
C SER A 92 11.84 -25.53 1.13
N ALA A 93 11.64 -25.53 -0.19
CA ALA A 93 10.31 -25.33 -0.80
C ALA A 93 9.26 -26.31 -0.27
N LYS A 94 9.54 -27.60 -0.20
CA LYS A 94 8.61 -28.63 0.30
C LYS A 94 8.23 -28.37 1.76
N THR A 95 9.22 -28.08 2.61
CA THR A 95 8.98 -27.82 4.04
C THR A 95 8.25 -26.52 4.26
N THR A 96 8.55 -25.50 3.47
CA THR A 96 7.86 -24.19 3.47
C THR A 96 6.40 -24.38 3.06
N PHE A 97 6.15 -25.11 1.98
CA PHE A 97 4.81 -25.43 1.52
C PHE A 97 3.99 -26.10 2.63
N ILE A 98 4.51 -27.19 3.20
CA ILE A 98 3.84 -27.94 4.27
C ILE A 98 3.55 -27.02 5.47
N LYS A 99 4.51 -26.20 5.91
CA LYS A 99 4.32 -25.26 7.03
C LYS A 99 3.22 -24.25 6.76
N ILE A 100 3.17 -23.66 5.55
CA ILE A 100 2.14 -22.69 5.16
C ILE A 100 0.77 -23.36 5.17
N MET A 101 0.65 -24.55 4.59
CA MET A 101 -0.61 -25.29 4.54
C MET A 101 -1.09 -25.70 5.93
N ILE A 102 -0.23 -26.30 6.75
CA ILE A 102 -0.57 -26.67 8.12
C ILE A 102 -1.03 -25.45 8.90
N ARG A 103 -0.27 -24.34 8.88
CA ARG A 103 -0.63 -23.10 9.57
C ARG A 103 -2.02 -22.61 9.19
N TYR A 104 -2.36 -22.65 7.91
CA TYR A 104 -3.64 -22.15 7.41
C TYR A 104 -4.79 -23.07 7.80
N TYR A 105 -4.66 -24.38 7.62
CA TYR A 105 -5.76 -25.33 7.85
C TYR A 105 -5.94 -25.72 9.32
N VAL A 106 -4.88 -25.73 10.13
CA VAL A 106 -4.97 -26.00 11.57
C VAL A 106 -5.71 -24.88 12.32
N ASP A 107 -5.80 -23.67 11.75
CA ASP A 107 -6.62 -22.60 12.30
C ASP A 107 -8.12 -22.84 12.02
N VAL A 108 -8.64 -23.98 12.50
CA VAL A 108 -10.02 -24.43 12.26
C VAL A 108 -11.04 -23.39 12.68
N ARG A 109 -10.79 -22.73 13.83
CA ARG A 109 -11.69 -21.67 14.33
C ARG A 109 -11.83 -20.50 13.36
N GLN A 110 -10.75 -20.12 12.68
CA GLN A 110 -10.78 -19.10 11.65
C GLN A 110 -11.46 -19.62 10.39
N ARG A 111 -11.19 -20.87 9.98
CA ARG A 111 -11.77 -21.46 8.76
C ARG A 111 -13.29 -21.59 8.81
N TRP A 112 -13.86 -21.80 9.99
CA TRP A 112 -15.31 -21.79 10.18
C TRP A 112 -15.94 -20.40 9.98
N LYS A 113 -15.17 -19.32 10.21
CA LYS A 113 -15.67 -17.95 10.09
C LYS A 113 -15.45 -17.36 8.71
N THR A 114 -14.30 -17.65 8.10
CA THR A 114 -13.88 -17.03 6.84
C THR A 114 -12.74 -17.80 6.19
N THR A 115 -12.62 -17.65 4.87
CA THR A 115 -11.46 -18.14 4.11
C THR A 115 -10.26 -17.19 4.21
N ARG A 116 -10.45 -15.98 4.71
CA ARG A 116 -9.37 -14.99 4.88
C ARG A 116 -8.32 -15.50 5.85
N ASP A 117 -7.05 -15.42 5.46
CA ASP A 117 -5.95 -15.82 6.35
C ASP A 117 -5.88 -14.86 7.56
N ARG A 118 -5.70 -15.44 8.75
CA ARG A 118 -5.46 -14.66 9.97
C ARG A 118 -4.10 -13.96 9.95
N ARG A 119 -3.13 -14.52 9.24
CA ARG A 119 -1.81 -13.93 9.09
C ARG A 119 -1.85 -12.84 8.03
N LEU A 120 -1.38 -11.66 8.37
CA LEU A 120 -1.13 -10.55 7.46
C LEU A 120 0.36 -10.48 7.15
N THR A 121 0.71 -10.26 5.89
CA THR A 121 2.09 -10.16 5.42
C THR A 121 2.25 -8.97 4.48
N GLY A 122 3.49 -8.56 4.19
CA GLY A 122 3.80 -7.50 3.24
C GLY A 122 2.99 -6.22 3.47
N GLY A 123 2.36 -5.71 2.43
CA GLY A 123 1.54 -4.48 2.49
C GLY A 123 0.37 -4.59 3.46
N GLY A 124 -0.27 -5.76 3.58
CA GLY A 124 -1.36 -5.98 4.54
C GLY A 124 -0.89 -5.83 5.99
N ALA A 125 0.29 -6.33 6.34
CA ALA A 125 0.87 -6.16 7.67
C ALA A 125 1.30 -4.71 7.93
N LEU A 126 1.85 -4.03 6.92
CA LEU A 126 2.23 -2.62 7.00
C LEU A 126 1.03 -1.73 7.30
N VAL A 127 -0.01 -1.82 6.47
CA VAL A 127 -1.22 -1.00 6.62
C VAL A 127 -1.94 -1.32 7.93
N ALA A 128 -2.02 -2.59 8.32
CA ALA A 128 -2.64 -2.98 9.57
C ALA A 128 -1.96 -2.33 10.80
N ARG A 129 -0.64 -2.32 10.86
CA ARG A 129 0.11 -1.65 11.94
C ARG A 129 -0.07 -0.14 11.94
N LEU A 130 -0.07 0.48 10.76
CA LEU A 130 -0.36 1.90 10.63
C LEU A 130 -1.79 2.25 11.08
N MET A 131 -2.78 1.41 10.75
CA MET A 131 -4.16 1.57 11.24
C MET A 131 -4.23 1.50 12.77
N ILE A 132 -3.52 0.56 13.39
CA ILE A 132 -3.43 0.45 14.86
C ILE A 132 -2.82 1.73 15.44
N ALA A 133 -1.69 2.18 14.89
CA ALA A 133 -1.01 3.39 15.34
C ALA A 133 -1.86 4.67 15.21
N LEU A 134 -2.64 4.79 14.14
CA LEU A 134 -3.59 5.88 13.95
C LEU A 134 -4.73 5.82 14.97
N LYS A 135 -5.25 4.63 15.24
CA LYS A 135 -6.33 4.42 16.21
C LYS A 135 -5.88 4.75 17.64
N GLU A 136 -4.69 4.33 18.05
CA GLU A 136 -4.08 4.67 19.33
C GLU A 136 -3.96 6.19 19.52
N ARG A 137 -3.67 6.91 18.43
CA ARG A 137 -3.59 8.39 18.40
C ARG A 137 -4.93 9.08 18.21
N LYS A 138 -6.03 8.32 18.19
CA LYS A 138 -7.39 8.82 17.96
C LYS A 138 -7.55 9.63 16.67
N VAL A 139 -6.76 9.31 15.64
CA VAL A 139 -6.90 9.90 14.32
C VAL A 139 -8.17 9.35 13.67
N GLN A 140 -9.03 10.22 13.20
CA GLN A 140 -10.25 9.82 12.50
C GLN A 140 -9.92 9.34 11.08
N ILE A 141 -10.28 8.11 10.78
CA ILE A 141 -10.21 7.54 9.42
C ILE A 141 -11.63 7.53 8.86
N ARG A 142 -11.82 8.21 7.73
CA ARG A 142 -13.10 8.23 7.01
C ARG A 142 -12.95 7.35 5.77
N LEU A 143 -13.67 6.26 5.76
CA LEU A 143 -13.73 5.34 4.62
C LEU A 143 -14.83 5.78 3.63
N SER A 144 -14.81 5.26 2.41
CA SER A 144 -15.79 5.57 1.36
C SER A 144 -16.02 7.08 1.21
N THR A 145 -14.94 7.85 1.36
CA THR A 145 -14.99 9.33 1.35
C THR A 145 -14.06 9.84 0.23
N ALA A 146 -14.66 10.20 -0.89
CA ALA A 146 -13.94 10.65 -2.08
C ALA A 146 -13.67 12.17 -2.01
N LEU A 147 -12.44 12.58 -2.38
CA LEU A 147 -12.15 13.99 -2.58
C LEU A 147 -12.83 14.47 -3.87
N GLN A 148 -13.59 15.56 -3.78
CA GLN A 148 -14.22 16.22 -4.92
C GLN A 148 -13.44 17.44 -5.38
N ASP A 149 -12.99 18.25 -4.41
CA ASP A 149 -12.27 19.49 -4.71
C ASP A 149 -11.49 20.00 -3.49
N TYR A 150 -10.66 21.02 -3.70
CA TYR A 150 -9.97 21.74 -2.64
C TYR A 150 -10.69 23.04 -2.33
N ILE A 151 -10.66 23.46 -1.06
CA ILE A 151 -11.14 24.78 -0.64
C ILE A 151 -9.96 25.73 -0.70
N VAL A 152 -10.05 26.73 -1.57
CA VAL A 152 -9.01 27.73 -1.76
C VAL A 152 -9.52 29.08 -1.28
N GLU A 153 -8.75 29.74 -0.42
CA GLU A 153 -9.02 31.10 0.08
C GLU A 153 -7.72 31.90 -0.03
N ASN A 154 -7.78 33.05 -0.70
CA ASN A 154 -6.62 33.93 -0.91
C ASN A 154 -5.38 33.22 -1.48
N GLY A 155 -5.58 32.33 -2.47
CA GLY A 155 -4.51 31.56 -3.09
C GLY A 155 -3.92 30.41 -2.26
N ARG A 156 -4.51 30.13 -1.08
CA ARG A 156 -4.07 29.05 -0.19
C ARG A 156 -5.13 27.96 -0.06
N VAL A 157 -4.71 26.69 -0.09
CA VAL A 157 -5.58 25.55 0.21
C VAL A 157 -5.84 25.52 1.73
N VAL A 158 -7.09 25.69 2.12
CA VAL A 158 -7.54 25.72 3.51
C VAL A 158 -8.48 24.57 3.87
N GLY A 159 -8.65 23.61 2.97
CA GLY A 159 -9.50 22.45 3.23
C GLY A 159 -9.80 21.64 1.97
N ALA A 160 -10.74 20.74 2.12
CA ALA A 160 -11.20 19.84 1.06
C ALA A 160 -12.72 19.73 1.06
N VAL A 161 -13.25 19.52 -0.13
CA VAL A 161 -14.65 19.13 -0.37
C VAL A 161 -14.64 17.63 -0.61
N VAL A 162 -15.38 16.89 0.18
CA VAL A 162 -15.43 15.43 0.11
C VAL A 162 -16.89 14.96 -0.07
N SER A 163 -17.04 13.79 -0.67
CA SER A 163 -18.32 13.11 -0.82
C SER A 163 -18.29 11.76 -0.12
N SER A 164 -19.29 11.49 0.70
CA SER A 164 -19.52 10.20 1.34
C SER A 164 -21.02 9.91 1.33
N ASP A 165 -21.40 8.72 0.90
CA ASP A 165 -22.80 8.27 0.81
C ASP A 165 -23.73 9.27 0.08
N GLY A 166 -23.20 9.91 -0.98
CA GLY A 166 -23.94 10.92 -1.76
C GLY A 166 -24.02 12.31 -1.12
N LEU A 167 -23.49 12.47 0.09
CA LEU A 167 -23.49 13.76 0.80
C LEU A 167 -22.15 14.47 0.62
N THR A 168 -22.21 15.73 0.20
CA THR A 168 -21.03 16.58 0.09
C THR A 168 -20.76 17.30 1.41
N GLN A 169 -19.52 17.23 1.88
CA GLN A 169 -19.06 17.87 3.10
C GLN A 169 -17.84 18.74 2.82
N ARG A 170 -17.73 19.85 3.52
CA ARG A 170 -16.57 20.74 3.49
C ARG A 170 -15.78 20.57 4.77
N ILE A 171 -14.51 20.17 4.65
CA ILE A 171 -13.62 19.95 5.78
C ILE A 171 -12.53 21.03 5.74
N ARG A 172 -12.43 21.84 6.78
CA ARG A 172 -11.37 22.84 6.92
C ARG A 172 -10.13 22.21 7.54
N ALA A 173 -8.96 22.61 7.05
CA ALA A 173 -7.67 22.19 7.52
C ALA A 173 -6.92 23.37 8.15
N ALA A 174 -6.55 23.27 9.43
CA ALA A 174 -5.88 24.36 10.15
C ALA A 174 -4.46 24.65 9.62
N LYS A 175 -3.74 23.62 9.17
CA LYS A 175 -2.36 23.76 8.71
C LYS A 175 -2.19 23.55 7.20
N GLY A 176 -2.92 22.63 6.60
CA GLY A 176 -2.82 22.29 5.19
C GLY A 176 -3.44 20.94 4.87
N VAL A 177 -3.42 20.57 3.60
CA VAL A 177 -3.93 19.29 3.11
C VAL A 177 -2.76 18.52 2.49
N ILE A 178 -2.55 17.29 2.95
CA ILE A 178 -1.56 16.36 2.38
C ILE A 178 -2.31 15.43 1.42
N VAL A 179 -1.86 15.34 0.19
CA VAL A 179 -2.41 14.47 -0.83
C VAL A 179 -1.49 13.25 -0.98
N ALA A 180 -1.99 12.09 -0.57
CA ALA A 180 -1.28 10.81 -0.66
C ALA A 180 -2.21 9.72 -1.21
N SER A 181 -3.00 10.06 -2.23
CA SER A 181 -4.13 9.28 -2.75
C SER A 181 -3.76 8.29 -3.85
N GLY A 182 -2.47 8.06 -4.09
CA GLY A 182 -2.00 7.21 -5.19
C GLY A 182 -2.05 7.90 -6.55
N GLY A 183 -1.98 7.12 -7.61
CA GLY A 183 -1.89 7.56 -8.97
C GLY A 183 -3.23 7.55 -9.72
N PHE A 184 -3.14 7.41 -11.04
CA PHE A 184 -4.29 7.39 -11.94
C PHE A 184 -4.33 6.16 -12.87
N GLU A 185 -3.65 5.09 -12.47
CA GLU A 185 -3.53 3.90 -13.32
C GLU A 185 -4.86 3.20 -13.64
N ARG A 186 -5.92 3.52 -12.87
CA ARG A 186 -7.30 3.03 -13.12
C ARG A 186 -8.17 4.02 -13.87
N ASN A 187 -7.63 5.17 -14.30
CA ASN A 187 -8.35 6.17 -15.08
C ASN A 187 -7.98 6.07 -16.57
N PRO A 188 -8.88 5.58 -17.44
CA PRO A 188 -8.57 5.37 -18.85
C PRO A 188 -8.32 6.68 -19.61
N GLN A 189 -8.99 7.77 -19.23
CA GLN A 189 -8.81 9.09 -19.86
C GLN A 189 -7.45 9.68 -19.52
N MET A 190 -7.05 9.64 -18.26
CA MET A 190 -5.73 10.12 -17.86
C MET A 190 -4.61 9.28 -18.47
N ARG A 191 -4.79 7.94 -18.51
CA ARG A 191 -3.82 7.06 -19.19
C ARG A 191 -3.68 7.42 -20.66
N ALA A 192 -4.79 7.53 -21.39
CA ALA A 192 -4.78 7.86 -22.80
C ALA A 192 -4.12 9.21 -23.09
N LYS A 193 -4.32 10.19 -22.19
CA LYS A 193 -3.79 11.54 -22.33
C LYS A 193 -2.29 11.65 -22.00
N HIS A 194 -1.82 10.92 -21.00
CA HIS A 194 -0.51 11.17 -20.40
C HIS A 194 0.50 10.05 -20.64
N LEU A 195 0.07 8.77 -20.70
CA LEU A 195 0.98 7.65 -20.81
C LEU A 195 1.26 7.28 -22.29
N PRO A 196 2.41 6.64 -22.58
CA PRO A 196 2.71 6.07 -23.90
C PRO A 196 1.62 5.12 -24.36
N GLN A 197 1.39 5.10 -25.67
CA GLN A 197 0.40 4.22 -26.31
C GLN A 197 1.09 3.00 -26.94
N PRO A 198 0.41 1.81 -26.98
CA PRO A 198 -0.93 1.56 -26.45
C PRO A 198 -0.95 1.43 -24.93
N THR A 199 -2.08 1.78 -24.30
CA THR A 199 -2.26 1.66 -22.84
C THR A 199 -3.70 1.26 -22.50
N THR A 200 -3.85 0.47 -21.41
CA THR A 200 -5.15 0.06 -20.90
C THR A 200 -5.14 -0.07 -19.38
N THR A 201 -6.27 0.18 -18.74
CA THR A 201 -6.44 -0.03 -17.29
C THR A 201 -6.39 -1.51 -16.90
N ALA A 202 -6.58 -2.44 -17.84
CA ALA A 202 -6.47 -3.88 -17.59
C ALA A 202 -5.05 -4.30 -17.17
N TRP A 203 -4.03 -3.55 -17.55
CA TRP A 203 -2.63 -3.82 -17.16
C TRP A 203 -2.25 -3.26 -15.80
N ALA A 204 -3.15 -2.52 -15.14
CA ALA A 204 -2.83 -1.91 -13.86
C ALA A 204 -2.90 -2.95 -12.73
N ALA A 205 -1.81 -3.09 -11.98
CA ALA A 205 -1.74 -3.93 -10.77
C ALA A 205 -2.16 -3.19 -9.49
N GLY A 206 -2.31 -1.87 -9.55
CA GLY A 206 -2.70 -1.02 -8.41
C GLY A 206 -4.13 -1.22 -7.96
N VAL A 207 -4.47 -0.63 -6.83
CA VAL A 207 -5.81 -0.72 -6.25
C VAL A 207 -6.87 -0.08 -7.17
N PRO A 208 -8.11 -0.59 -7.19
CA PRO A 208 -9.18 -0.09 -8.08
C PRO A 208 -9.52 1.39 -7.88
N SER A 209 -9.26 1.92 -6.68
CA SER A 209 -9.55 3.32 -6.32
C SER A 209 -8.51 4.34 -6.80
N ASN A 210 -7.41 3.93 -7.45
CA ASN A 210 -6.42 4.85 -7.99
C ASN A 210 -6.90 5.44 -9.33
N THR A 211 -7.88 6.29 -9.28
CA THR A 211 -8.59 6.88 -10.41
C THR A 211 -8.20 8.34 -10.67
N GLY A 212 -7.32 8.92 -9.82
CA GLY A 212 -6.67 10.20 -10.05
C GLY A 212 -7.52 11.44 -9.77
N GLU A 213 -8.70 11.33 -9.16
CA GLU A 213 -9.55 12.49 -8.88
C GLU A 213 -8.83 13.58 -8.07
N PRO A 214 -8.04 13.27 -7.02
CA PRO A 214 -7.30 14.30 -6.29
C PRO A 214 -6.25 15.00 -7.14
N ILE A 215 -5.66 14.31 -8.12
CA ILE A 215 -4.72 14.90 -9.08
C ILE A 215 -5.46 15.88 -10.01
N VAL A 216 -6.60 15.44 -10.55
CA VAL A 216 -7.44 16.31 -11.41
C VAL A 216 -7.95 17.54 -10.65
N ALA A 217 -8.37 17.37 -9.40
CA ALA A 217 -8.77 18.47 -8.54
C ALA A 217 -7.61 19.45 -8.28
N ALA A 218 -6.39 18.95 -8.07
CA ALA A 218 -5.20 19.77 -7.89
C ALA A 218 -4.85 20.56 -9.15
N MET A 219 -4.97 19.95 -10.32
CA MET A 219 -4.77 20.65 -11.61
C MET A 219 -5.74 21.83 -11.79
N ARG A 220 -7.02 21.66 -11.37
CA ARG A 220 -8.03 22.72 -11.47
C ARG A 220 -7.67 23.98 -10.68
N ILE A 221 -6.95 23.84 -9.59
CA ILE A 221 -6.49 24.97 -8.77
C ILE A 221 -5.07 25.45 -9.10
N GLY A 222 -4.51 24.98 -10.23
CA GLY A 222 -3.22 25.44 -10.74
C GLY A 222 -1.98 24.82 -10.10
N VAL A 223 -2.10 23.67 -9.43
CA VAL A 223 -0.94 22.94 -8.90
C VAL A 223 -0.09 22.41 -10.06
N ALA A 224 1.21 22.70 -10.02
CA ALA A 224 2.14 22.16 -11.00
C ALA A 224 2.26 20.65 -10.88
N MET A 225 2.21 19.95 -12.00
CA MET A 225 2.34 18.50 -12.10
C MET A 225 3.67 18.13 -12.75
N GLY A 226 4.28 17.06 -12.29
CA GLY A 226 5.47 16.48 -12.89
C GLY A 226 5.28 15.01 -13.19
N ASN A 227 6.03 14.49 -14.16
CA ASN A 227 6.14 13.07 -14.50
C ASN A 227 4.80 12.37 -14.79
N LEU A 228 3.84 13.08 -15.37
CA LEU A 228 2.53 12.47 -15.72
C LEU A 228 2.66 11.46 -16.87
N ASP A 229 3.70 11.56 -17.67
CA ASP A 229 4.07 10.67 -18.77
C ASP A 229 4.83 9.41 -18.32
N SER A 230 5.13 9.33 -17.04
CA SER A 230 5.91 8.25 -16.46
C SER A 230 5.04 7.35 -15.58
N ALA A 231 5.35 6.06 -15.58
CA ALA A 231 4.71 5.06 -14.73
C ALA A 231 5.75 4.07 -14.22
N TRP A 232 5.43 3.42 -13.10
CA TRP A 232 6.20 2.28 -12.64
C TRP A 232 5.78 1.06 -13.48
N TRP A 233 6.60 0.73 -14.44
CA TRP A 233 6.41 -0.42 -15.32
C TRP A 233 6.99 -1.67 -14.66
N THR A 234 6.18 -2.73 -14.55
CA THR A 234 6.59 -4.02 -13.96
C THR A 234 6.41 -5.15 -14.96
#